data_6cd3183d63966ef18b3f381bc4c114a2
#
_entry.id   6cd3183d63966ef18b3f381bc4c114a2
#
_cell.length_a   1.000
_cell.length_b   1.000
_cell.length_c   1.000
_cell.angle_alpha   90.00
_cell.angle_beta   90.00
_cell.angle_gamma   90.00
#
_symmetry.space_group_name_H-M   'P 1'
#
loop_
_entity.id
_entity.type
_entity.pdbx_description
1 polymer ?
#
loop_
_entity_poly.entity_id
_entity_poly.type
_entity_poly.pdbx_seq_one_letter_code
_entity_poly.pdbx_strand_id
1 'polypeptide(L)'
;EKCKMKTAFIRRSAAASLSLLLAALGPFNVLADTNQPDQAYTQEEQRLQDGQLDYDEIEGRVKNYYAPIKSAYDMAKGMVNDQADIAVNERVMADDLISQADAAEDMAKEQTGMDQMVSQATAKALRKTARQMRNAASMMGQTLKKTSTTERQVDRQANALIMNVQSMMNQYEQLQSKRAMAAKGVELAQTAKSLQDTMQAQGMAVDGDVLSAAASLSSSQSQLSSLDAGIEQIRKLLCSFTGYDPALEVAFGTVPAADPSVIDSIDVNADKERAVNNNYSLISLRSSTGGGMTDFQSRTTKTTTQTENRLRNVEYSENTVRSDIQALYDQILEKQSAYESAKTAYENGKMAWSAAQIQKQNGSLSQIQYLQQELAWLTAESGYRCADLDLQQAIQNYNWAVAGVAVSVE
;
A
#
# COMPACT_ATOMS: atom_id res chain seq x y z
N GLU A 1 4.72 42.16 6.29
CA GLU A 1 3.29 41.96 5.97
C GLU A 1 3.06 41.04 4.75
N LYS A 2 3.82 41.17 3.67
CA LYS A 2 3.66 40.32 2.47
C LYS A 2 4.03 38.84 2.69
N CYS A 3 4.88 38.54 3.66
CA CYS A 3 5.32 37.16 3.93
C CYS A 3 4.30 36.37 4.77
N LYS A 4 3.59 37.04 5.69
CA LYS A 4 2.54 36.41 6.51
C LYS A 4 1.26 36.09 5.72
N MET A 5 0.98 36.84 4.64
CA MET A 5 -0.19 36.59 3.80
C MET A 5 -0.03 35.38 2.88
N LYS A 6 1.21 35.07 2.43
CA LYS A 6 1.47 33.88 1.61
C LYS A 6 1.32 32.56 2.37
N THR A 7 1.76 32.52 3.63
CA THR A 7 1.62 31.32 4.48
C THR A 7 0.17 31.03 4.89
N ALA A 8 -0.66 32.06 5.05
CA ALA A 8 -2.09 31.88 5.34
C ALA A 8 -2.88 31.37 4.11
N PHE A 9 -2.46 31.76 2.90
CA PHE A 9 -3.11 31.34 1.66
C PHE A 9 -2.77 29.87 1.32
N ILE A 10 -1.53 29.45 1.55
CA ILE A 10 -1.09 28.06 1.33
C ILE A 10 -1.77 27.09 2.31
N ARG A 11 -1.95 27.51 3.58
CA ARG A 11 -2.70 26.68 4.56
C ARG A 11 -4.20 26.54 4.25
N ARG A 12 -4.80 27.55 3.61
CA ARG A 12 -6.21 27.48 3.20
C ARG A 12 -6.41 26.67 1.92
N SER A 13 -5.44 26.65 1.01
CA SER A 13 -5.53 25.85 -0.22
C SER A 13 -5.28 24.37 0.03
N ALA A 14 -4.43 23.99 1.00
CA ALA A 14 -4.23 22.58 1.36
C ALA A 14 -5.46 21.96 2.05
N ALA A 15 -6.16 22.72 2.89
CA ALA A 15 -7.42 22.29 3.51
C ALA A 15 -8.60 22.27 2.51
N ALA A 16 -8.59 23.15 1.51
CA ALA A 16 -9.64 23.22 0.50
C ALA A 16 -9.49 22.14 -0.58
N SER A 17 -8.27 21.69 -0.90
CA SER A 17 -8.05 20.61 -1.86
C SER A 17 -8.44 19.24 -1.30
N LEU A 18 -8.33 19.02 0.03
CA LEU A 18 -8.77 17.78 0.67
C LEU A 18 -10.32 17.68 0.73
N SER A 19 -11.01 18.81 0.85
CA SER A 19 -12.49 18.85 0.90
C SER A 19 -13.14 18.79 -0.49
N LEU A 20 -12.46 19.20 -1.57
CA LEU A 20 -13.01 19.09 -2.92
C LEU A 20 -12.94 17.68 -3.52
N LEU A 21 -12.01 16.82 -3.04
CA LEU A 21 -11.92 15.43 -3.48
C LEU A 21 -13.02 14.53 -2.90
N LEU A 22 -13.58 14.87 -1.72
CA LEU A 22 -14.77 14.19 -1.20
C LEU A 22 -16.05 14.54 -1.98
N ALA A 23 -16.06 15.66 -2.69
CA ALA A 23 -17.23 16.09 -3.48
C ALA A 23 -17.25 15.53 -4.91
N ALA A 24 -16.09 15.06 -5.43
CA ALA A 24 -16.02 14.39 -6.74
C ALA A 24 -16.36 12.89 -6.68
N LEU A 25 -16.30 12.29 -5.49
CA LEU A 25 -16.95 11.02 -5.23
C LEU A 25 -18.43 11.35 -4.92
N GLY A 26 -19.22 11.66 -5.95
CA GLY A 26 -20.67 11.77 -5.83
C GLY A 26 -21.19 10.50 -5.15
N PRO A 27 -22.32 10.56 -4.43
CA PRO A 27 -22.90 9.38 -3.86
C PRO A 27 -23.12 8.40 -5.02
N PHE A 28 -22.28 7.38 -5.09
CA PHE A 28 -22.62 6.19 -5.82
C PHE A 28 -23.84 5.62 -5.10
N ASN A 29 -25.03 6.08 -5.50
CA ASN A 29 -26.22 5.34 -5.24
C ASN A 29 -26.00 3.98 -5.91
N VAL A 30 -25.50 3.03 -5.17
CA VAL A 30 -25.80 1.64 -5.41
C VAL A 30 -27.32 1.61 -5.31
N LEU A 31 -27.99 1.71 -6.45
CA LEU A 31 -29.38 1.30 -6.57
C LEU A 31 -29.34 -0.19 -6.20
N ALA A 32 -29.54 -0.45 -4.92
CA ALA A 32 -29.93 -1.78 -4.49
C ALA A 32 -31.20 -2.08 -5.28
N ASP A 33 -31.08 -2.95 -6.25
CA ASP A 33 -32.20 -3.49 -6.98
C ASP A 33 -33.00 -4.34 -5.99
N THR A 34 -34.02 -3.74 -5.38
CA THR A 34 -34.83 -4.30 -4.31
C THR A 34 -35.80 -5.36 -4.81
N ASN A 35 -35.65 -5.86 -6.04
CA ASN A 35 -36.53 -6.83 -6.67
C ASN A 35 -35.83 -8.13 -7.11
N GLN A 36 -34.80 -8.61 -6.38
CA GLN A 36 -34.38 -10.00 -6.52
C GLN A 36 -35.03 -10.86 -5.42
N PRO A 37 -35.61 -12.03 -5.77
CA PRO A 37 -36.08 -12.96 -4.75
C PRO A 37 -34.95 -13.48 -3.92
N ASP A 38 -35.18 -13.67 -2.61
CA ASP A 38 -34.29 -14.23 -1.60
C ASP A 38 -33.42 -15.39 -2.13
N GLN A 39 -32.29 -15.06 -2.74
CA GLN A 39 -31.21 -16.02 -2.92
C GLN A 39 -30.47 -16.09 -1.59
N ALA A 40 -30.49 -17.27 -0.98
CA ALA A 40 -29.64 -17.53 0.18
C ALA A 40 -28.19 -17.26 -0.22
N TYR A 41 -27.62 -16.16 0.27
CA TYR A 41 -26.22 -15.82 0.06
C TYR A 41 -25.34 -17.01 0.49
N THR A 42 -24.35 -17.33 -0.33
CA THR A 42 -23.32 -18.29 0.08
C THR A 42 -22.59 -17.76 1.32
N GLN A 43 -21.99 -18.64 2.14
CA GLN A 43 -21.24 -18.19 3.31
C GLN A 43 -20.15 -17.17 2.96
N GLU A 44 -19.58 -17.29 1.77
CA GLU A 44 -18.58 -16.36 1.25
C GLU A 44 -19.19 -14.98 0.92
N GLU A 45 -20.36 -14.93 0.32
CA GLU A 45 -21.08 -13.68 0.07
C GLU A 45 -21.53 -13.00 1.38
N GLN A 46 -21.86 -13.77 2.41
CA GLN A 46 -22.20 -13.25 3.74
C GLN A 46 -20.98 -12.63 4.43
N ARG A 47 -19.82 -13.27 4.35
CA ARG A 47 -18.55 -12.71 4.85
C ARG A 47 -18.21 -11.39 4.15
N LEU A 48 -18.38 -11.33 2.84
CA LEU A 48 -18.13 -10.11 2.06
C LEU A 48 -19.06 -8.93 2.41
N GLN A 49 -20.08 -9.11 3.26
CA GLN A 49 -21.07 -8.08 3.63
C GLN A 49 -21.10 -7.76 5.14
N ASP A 50 -20.21 -8.32 5.94
CA ASP A 50 -20.20 -8.18 7.40
C ASP A 50 -19.69 -6.81 7.92
N GLY A 51 -19.22 -5.93 7.02
CA GLY A 51 -18.69 -4.62 7.39
C GLY A 51 -17.25 -4.65 7.91
N GLN A 52 -16.60 -5.80 7.83
CA GLN A 52 -15.18 -5.99 8.09
C GLN A 52 -14.45 -6.30 6.77
N LEU A 53 -13.24 -5.82 6.61
CA LEU A 53 -12.36 -6.18 5.51
C LEU A 53 -11.23 -7.04 6.02
N ASP A 54 -11.30 -8.34 5.78
CA ASP A 54 -10.23 -9.27 6.05
C ASP A 54 -9.24 -9.35 4.88
N TYR A 55 -8.00 -9.73 5.17
CA TYR A 55 -6.93 -9.76 4.17
C TYR A 55 -7.21 -10.76 3.02
N ASP A 56 -7.80 -11.89 3.34
CA ASP A 56 -8.17 -12.95 2.39
C ASP A 56 -9.39 -12.56 1.53
N GLU A 57 -10.18 -11.60 1.95
CA GLU A 57 -11.35 -11.11 1.21
C GLU A 57 -11.03 -10.07 0.14
N ILE A 58 -9.82 -9.49 0.19
CA ILE A 58 -9.41 -8.43 -0.75
C ILE A 58 -9.62 -8.85 -2.20
N GLU A 59 -9.26 -10.08 -2.56
CA GLU A 59 -9.42 -10.59 -3.91
C GLU A 59 -10.88 -10.60 -4.35
N GLY A 60 -11.74 -11.19 -3.53
CA GLY A 60 -13.19 -11.29 -3.81
C GLY A 60 -13.85 -9.91 -3.88
N ARG A 61 -13.47 -9.01 -2.98
CA ARG A 61 -14.04 -7.66 -2.95
C ARG A 61 -13.61 -6.82 -4.14
N VAL A 62 -12.32 -6.81 -4.48
CA VAL A 62 -11.82 -6.07 -5.65
C VAL A 62 -12.49 -6.56 -6.93
N LYS A 63 -12.66 -7.87 -7.11
CA LYS A 63 -13.27 -8.44 -8.31
C LYS A 63 -14.78 -8.16 -8.40
N ASN A 64 -15.49 -8.21 -7.28
CA ASN A 64 -16.95 -8.17 -7.25
C ASN A 64 -17.54 -6.79 -6.94
N TYR A 65 -16.81 -5.94 -6.22
CA TYR A 65 -17.35 -4.68 -5.71
C TYR A 65 -16.61 -3.44 -6.22
N TYR A 66 -15.35 -3.54 -6.69
CA TYR A 66 -14.70 -2.40 -7.31
C TYR A 66 -15.30 -2.16 -8.71
N ALA A 67 -16.05 -1.08 -8.83
CA ALA A 67 -16.87 -0.80 -10.01
C ALA A 67 -16.11 -0.88 -11.35
N PRO A 68 -14.87 -0.36 -11.51
CA PRO A 68 -14.15 -0.46 -12.78
C PRO A 68 -13.81 -1.90 -13.18
N ILE A 69 -13.39 -2.73 -12.24
CA ILE A 69 -13.06 -4.15 -12.49
C ILE A 69 -14.33 -4.94 -12.75
N LYS A 70 -15.37 -4.75 -11.93
CA LYS A 70 -16.67 -5.39 -12.14
C LYS A 70 -17.23 -5.06 -13.52
N SER A 71 -17.27 -3.79 -13.89
CA SER A 71 -17.72 -3.35 -15.20
C SER A 71 -16.89 -3.95 -16.33
N ALA A 72 -15.58 -4.10 -16.13
CA ALA A 72 -14.71 -4.74 -17.11
C ALA A 72 -15.02 -6.23 -17.30
N TYR A 73 -15.33 -6.96 -16.21
CA TYR A 73 -15.82 -8.34 -16.30
C TYR A 73 -17.17 -8.43 -16.99
N ASP A 74 -18.11 -7.56 -16.66
CA ASP A 74 -19.44 -7.52 -17.25
C ASP A 74 -19.37 -7.25 -18.77
N MET A 75 -18.46 -6.35 -19.19
CA MET A 75 -18.19 -6.10 -20.59
C MET A 75 -17.51 -7.28 -21.30
N ALA A 76 -16.56 -7.94 -20.64
CA ALA A 76 -15.90 -9.12 -21.19
C ALA A 76 -16.93 -10.24 -21.46
N LYS A 77 -18.02 -10.27 -20.70
CA LYS A 77 -19.12 -11.23 -20.83
C LYS A 77 -20.16 -10.88 -21.90
N GLY A 78 -20.08 -9.73 -22.55
CA GLY A 78 -20.99 -9.46 -23.69
C GLY A 78 -21.42 -8.03 -23.99
N MET A 79 -20.95 -7.02 -23.27
CA MET A 79 -21.30 -5.63 -23.53
C MET A 79 -20.15 -4.82 -24.12
N VAL A 80 -20.30 -4.39 -25.39
CA VAL A 80 -19.20 -3.84 -26.20
C VAL A 80 -19.13 -2.30 -26.18
N ASN A 81 -20.15 -1.58 -25.71
CA ASN A 81 -20.32 -0.18 -26.05
C ASN A 81 -19.77 0.87 -25.05
N ASP A 82 -19.46 0.49 -23.79
CA ASP A 82 -19.09 1.50 -22.76
C ASP A 82 -17.57 1.57 -22.45
N GLN A 83 -16.75 0.96 -23.27
CA GLN A 83 -15.33 0.76 -22.99
C GLN A 83 -14.49 2.03 -22.99
N ALA A 84 -14.88 3.03 -23.79
CA ALA A 84 -14.15 4.30 -23.86
C ALA A 84 -14.24 5.09 -22.54
N ASP A 85 -15.41 5.05 -21.91
CA ASP A 85 -15.67 5.84 -20.68
C ASP A 85 -14.91 5.30 -19.47
N ILE A 86 -14.74 3.97 -19.39
CA ILE A 86 -13.98 3.38 -18.27
C ILE A 86 -12.50 3.70 -18.37
N ALA A 87 -11.91 3.62 -19.56
CA ALA A 87 -10.50 3.97 -19.75
C ALA A 87 -10.24 5.46 -19.42
N VAL A 88 -11.24 6.31 -19.68
CA VAL A 88 -11.19 7.74 -19.30
C VAL A 88 -11.28 7.88 -17.78
N ASN A 89 -12.21 7.19 -17.12
CA ASN A 89 -12.37 7.26 -15.67
C ASN A 89 -11.14 6.77 -14.93
N GLU A 90 -10.53 5.65 -15.37
CA GLU A 90 -9.28 5.14 -14.80
C GLU A 90 -8.12 6.14 -14.95
N ARG A 91 -8.05 6.87 -16.07
CA ARG A 91 -7.05 7.93 -16.26
C ARG A 91 -7.28 9.11 -15.33
N VAL A 92 -8.55 9.53 -15.21
CA VAL A 92 -8.92 10.63 -14.30
C VAL A 92 -8.56 10.26 -12.86
N MET A 93 -8.93 9.06 -12.39
CA MET A 93 -8.57 8.60 -11.06
C MET A 93 -7.04 8.49 -10.86
N ALA A 94 -6.31 8.05 -11.87
CA ALA A 94 -4.84 8.02 -11.81
C ALA A 94 -4.23 9.42 -11.75
N ASP A 95 -4.80 10.38 -12.46
CA ASP A 95 -4.36 11.78 -12.44
C ASP A 95 -4.65 12.41 -11.07
N ASP A 96 -5.79 12.10 -10.47
CA ASP A 96 -6.12 12.53 -9.11
C ASP A 96 -5.16 11.95 -8.07
N LEU A 97 -4.81 10.66 -8.17
CA LEU A 97 -3.82 10.04 -7.29
C LEU A 97 -2.41 10.65 -7.44
N ILE A 98 -2.05 11.08 -8.66
CA ILE A 98 -0.78 11.77 -8.87
C ILE A 98 -0.81 13.16 -8.23
N SER A 99 -1.90 13.90 -8.38
CA SER A 99 -2.06 15.21 -7.73
C SER A 99 -1.96 15.09 -6.21
N GLN A 100 -2.56 14.04 -5.62
CA GLN A 100 -2.43 13.75 -4.20
C GLN A 100 -1.00 13.36 -3.80
N ALA A 101 -0.30 12.60 -4.64
CA ALA A 101 1.09 12.23 -4.41
C ALA A 101 2.02 13.45 -4.47
N ASP A 102 1.78 14.37 -5.41
CA ASP A 102 2.55 15.60 -5.53
C ASP A 102 2.32 16.50 -4.31
N ALA A 103 1.08 16.61 -3.83
CA ALA A 103 0.76 17.34 -2.61
C ALA A 103 1.45 16.71 -1.37
N ALA A 104 1.48 15.37 -1.27
CA ALA A 104 2.18 14.67 -0.19
C ALA A 104 3.70 14.86 -0.26
N GLU A 105 4.29 14.92 -1.47
CA GLU A 105 5.71 15.19 -1.65
C GLU A 105 6.07 16.65 -1.32
N ASP A 106 5.21 17.59 -1.66
CA ASP A 106 5.42 19.00 -1.31
C ASP A 106 5.35 19.20 0.21
N MET A 107 4.40 18.52 0.89
CA MET A 107 4.40 18.48 2.35
C MET A 107 5.68 17.88 2.94
N ALA A 108 6.22 16.82 2.32
CA ALA A 108 7.45 16.19 2.77
C ALA A 108 8.69 17.10 2.67
N LYS A 109 8.69 18.08 1.77
CA LYS A 109 9.79 19.08 1.64
C LYS A 109 9.82 20.08 2.78
N GLU A 110 8.66 20.31 3.41
CA GLU A 110 8.52 21.24 4.53
C GLU A 110 8.64 20.55 5.90
N GLN A 111 8.71 19.22 5.92
CA GLN A 111 8.75 18.39 7.11
C GLN A 111 10.13 17.77 7.34
N THR A 112 10.41 17.35 8.58
CA THR A 112 11.65 16.64 8.95
C THR A 112 11.34 15.43 9.83
N GLY A 113 12.23 14.44 9.82
CA GLY A 113 12.10 13.25 10.68
C GLY A 113 11.01 12.29 10.22
N MET A 114 10.18 11.81 11.15
CA MET A 114 9.16 10.80 10.89
C MET A 114 8.05 11.32 9.97
N ASP A 115 7.65 12.57 10.12
CA ASP A 115 6.61 13.18 9.29
C ASP A 115 7.02 13.22 7.81
N GLN A 116 8.28 13.54 7.54
CA GLN A 116 8.85 13.50 6.21
C GLN A 116 8.79 12.07 5.63
N MET A 117 9.15 11.05 6.43
CA MET A 117 9.13 9.65 5.99
C MET A 117 7.69 9.17 5.69
N VAL A 118 6.72 9.54 6.51
CA VAL A 118 5.29 9.20 6.28
C VAL A 118 4.79 9.85 4.99
N SER A 119 5.03 11.14 4.79
CA SER A 119 4.61 11.85 3.59
C SER A 119 5.28 11.29 2.32
N GLN A 120 6.57 10.95 2.38
CA GLN A 120 7.27 10.30 1.27
C GLN A 120 6.75 8.89 0.97
N ALA A 121 6.46 8.08 2.01
CA ALA A 121 5.91 6.74 1.84
C ALA A 121 4.52 6.80 1.19
N THR A 122 3.67 7.74 1.64
CA THR A 122 2.34 7.98 1.07
C THR A 122 2.43 8.41 -0.40
N ALA A 123 3.31 9.37 -0.73
CA ALA A 123 3.51 9.81 -2.10
C ALA A 123 3.97 8.66 -3.03
N LYS A 124 4.90 7.82 -2.56
CA LYS A 124 5.36 6.64 -3.31
C LYS A 124 4.23 5.64 -3.54
N ALA A 125 3.42 5.33 -2.52
CA ALA A 125 2.30 4.42 -2.62
C ALA A 125 1.26 4.92 -3.65
N LEU A 126 0.87 6.18 -3.56
CA LEU A 126 -0.08 6.81 -4.48
C LEU A 126 0.42 6.80 -5.92
N ARG A 127 1.69 7.17 -6.16
CA ARG A 127 2.30 7.13 -7.51
C ARG A 127 2.37 5.72 -8.08
N LYS A 128 2.66 4.71 -7.23
CA LYS A 128 2.67 3.31 -7.65
C LYS A 128 1.27 2.90 -8.12
N THR A 129 0.24 3.17 -7.33
CA THR A 129 -1.16 2.89 -7.67
C THR A 129 -1.59 3.62 -8.95
N ALA A 130 -1.30 4.93 -9.06
CA ALA A 130 -1.63 5.72 -10.24
C ALA A 130 -0.99 5.19 -11.53
N ARG A 131 0.28 4.76 -11.47
CA ARG A 131 0.95 4.14 -12.62
C ARG A 131 0.25 2.88 -13.06
N GLN A 132 -0.22 2.06 -12.13
CA GLN A 132 -0.89 0.81 -12.45
C GLN A 132 -2.28 1.06 -13.03
N MET A 133 -3.02 2.04 -12.51
CA MET A 133 -4.30 2.47 -13.09
C MET A 133 -4.12 3.00 -14.52
N ARG A 134 -3.10 3.83 -14.78
CA ARG A 134 -2.79 4.29 -16.14
C ARG A 134 -2.41 3.14 -17.09
N ASN A 135 -1.66 2.16 -16.59
CA ASN A 135 -1.32 0.98 -17.37
C ASN A 135 -2.58 0.16 -17.65
N ALA A 136 -3.47 -0.01 -16.67
CA ALA A 136 -4.76 -0.67 -16.82
C ALA A 136 -5.61 0.05 -17.88
N ALA A 137 -5.78 1.36 -17.77
CA ALA A 137 -6.52 2.17 -18.74
C ALA A 137 -5.93 2.10 -20.18
N SER A 138 -4.60 2.10 -20.28
CA SER A 138 -3.93 1.96 -21.59
C SER A 138 -4.16 0.59 -22.23
N MET A 139 -4.14 -0.46 -21.42
CA MET A 139 -4.40 -1.83 -21.87
C MET A 139 -5.88 -2.01 -22.27
N MET A 140 -6.82 -1.43 -21.51
CA MET A 140 -8.26 -1.43 -21.87
C MET A 140 -8.50 -0.81 -23.26
N GLY A 141 -7.84 0.30 -23.56
CA GLY A 141 -7.99 0.98 -24.87
C GLY A 141 -7.46 0.19 -26.07
N GLN A 142 -6.59 -0.78 -25.88
CA GLN A 142 -5.98 -1.57 -26.96
C GLN A 142 -6.71 -2.90 -27.25
N THR A 143 -7.62 -3.32 -26.38
CA THR A 143 -8.09 -4.71 -26.33
C THR A 143 -9.43 -4.99 -26.96
N LEU A 144 -10.08 -4.01 -27.48
CA LEU A 144 -11.42 -4.08 -28.08
C LEU A 144 -11.64 -5.13 -29.19
N LYS A 145 -10.63 -5.91 -29.53
CA LYS A 145 -10.70 -6.76 -30.73
C LYS A 145 -10.87 -8.28 -30.55
N LYS A 146 -10.78 -8.84 -29.32
CA LYS A 146 -11.00 -10.30 -29.15
C LYS A 146 -11.51 -10.65 -27.73
N THR A 147 -12.71 -11.14 -27.61
CA THR A 147 -13.44 -11.51 -26.38
C THR A 147 -12.68 -12.49 -25.46
N SER A 148 -12.01 -13.51 -25.98
CA SER A 148 -11.28 -14.49 -25.16
C SER A 148 -9.94 -13.98 -24.59
N THR A 149 -9.39 -12.90 -25.17
CA THR A 149 -8.22 -12.19 -24.65
C THR A 149 -8.62 -11.13 -23.63
N THR A 150 -9.86 -10.65 -23.65
CA THR A 150 -10.36 -9.59 -22.80
C THR A 150 -10.51 -10.05 -21.35
N GLU A 151 -11.11 -11.21 -21.09
CA GLU A 151 -11.21 -11.78 -19.73
C GLU A 151 -9.86 -11.94 -19.05
N ARG A 152 -8.91 -12.55 -19.75
CA ARG A 152 -7.54 -12.69 -19.23
C ARG A 152 -6.85 -11.37 -18.93
N GLN A 153 -7.19 -10.30 -19.64
CA GLN A 153 -6.62 -8.99 -19.38
C GLN A 153 -7.28 -8.31 -18.20
N VAL A 154 -8.59 -8.49 -18.00
CA VAL A 154 -9.29 -8.03 -16.81
C VAL A 154 -8.72 -8.75 -15.58
N ASP A 155 -8.54 -10.09 -15.64
CA ASP A 155 -7.92 -10.86 -14.56
C ASP A 155 -6.55 -10.29 -14.13
N ARG A 156 -5.74 -9.85 -15.11
CA ARG A 156 -4.43 -9.29 -14.81
C ARG A 156 -4.48 -7.93 -14.16
N GLN A 157 -5.42 -7.11 -14.63
CA GLN A 157 -5.64 -5.79 -14.04
C GLN A 157 -6.17 -5.94 -12.62
N ALA A 158 -7.11 -6.88 -12.43
CA ALA A 158 -7.60 -7.24 -11.12
C ALA A 158 -6.46 -7.72 -10.21
N ASN A 159 -5.61 -8.65 -10.69
CA ASN A 159 -4.50 -9.18 -9.91
C ASN A 159 -3.47 -8.09 -9.55
N ALA A 160 -3.14 -7.19 -10.47
CA ALA A 160 -2.26 -6.05 -10.18
C ALA A 160 -2.87 -5.11 -9.14
N LEU A 161 -4.18 -4.87 -9.20
CA LEU A 161 -4.89 -4.06 -8.20
C LEU A 161 -4.96 -4.77 -6.86
N ILE A 162 -5.28 -6.07 -6.82
CA ILE A 162 -5.31 -6.88 -5.60
C ILE A 162 -3.95 -6.81 -4.89
N MET A 163 -2.85 -7.04 -5.62
CA MET A 163 -1.49 -6.89 -5.08
C MET A 163 -1.27 -5.54 -4.40
N ASN A 164 -1.77 -4.46 -5.02
CA ASN A 164 -1.63 -3.12 -4.43
C ASN A 164 -2.49 -2.93 -3.20
N VAL A 165 -3.74 -3.38 -3.22
CA VAL A 165 -4.64 -3.28 -2.07
C VAL A 165 -4.08 -4.08 -0.90
N GLN A 166 -3.50 -5.26 -1.14
CA GLN A 166 -2.79 -6.04 -0.15
C GLN A 166 -1.58 -5.27 0.43
N SER A 167 -0.79 -4.63 -0.43
CA SER A 167 0.32 -3.77 0.01
C SER A 167 -0.16 -2.57 0.84
N MET A 168 -1.29 -1.96 0.47
CA MET A 168 -1.90 -0.89 1.26
C MET A 168 -2.37 -1.37 2.64
N MET A 169 -2.92 -2.58 2.73
CA MET A 169 -3.34 -3.15 4.01
C MET A 169 -2.13 -3.41 4.92
N ASN A 170 -1.00 -3.89 4.36
CA ASN A 170 0.26 -3.98 5.10
C ASN A 170 0.73 -2.61 5.61
N GLN A 171 0.69 -1.58 4.75
CA GLN A 171 1.06 -0.22 5.14
C GLN A 171 0.13 0.35 6.22
N TYR A 172 -1.17 0.09 6.13
CA TYR A 172 -2.14 0.49 7.14
C TYR A 172 -1.77 -0.08 8.51
N GLU A 173 -1.48 -1.37 8.60
CA GLU A 173 -1.12 -2.02 9.85
C GLU A 173 0.24 -1.54 10.39
N GLN A 174 1.22 -1.31 9.52
CA GLN A 174 2.50 -0.70 9.92
C GLN A 174 2.31 0.70 10.52
N LEU A 175 1.44 1.52 9.93
CA LEU A 175 1.13 2.85 10.46
C LEU A 175 0.40 2.77 11.79
N GLN A 176 -0.51 1.82 11.98
CA GLN A 176 -1.18 1.58 13.26
C GLN A 176 -0.17 1.23 14.36
N SER A 177 0.79 0.37 14.07
CA SER A 177 1.87 0.02 15.02
C SER A 177 2.73 1.24 15.38
N LYS A 178 3.09 2.06 14.39
CA LYS A 178 3.84 3.31 14.59
C LYS A 178 3.03 4.36 15.36
N ARG A 179 1.70 4.42 15.14
CA ARG A 179 0.80 5.29 15.87
C ARG A 179 0.77 5.00 17.37
N ALA A 180 0.70 3.71 17.74
CA ALA A 180 0.72 3.29 19.14
C ALA A 180 2.01 3.74 19.83
N MET A 181 3.15 3.60 19.17
CA MET A 181 4.45 4.10 19.66
C MET A 181 4.47 5.63 19.77
N ALA A 182 3.96 6.36 18.75
CA ALA A 182 3.93 7.82 18.77
C ALA A 182 3.00 8.37 19.88
N ALA A 183 1.86 7.73 20.12
CA ALA A 183 0.96 8.09 21.21
C ALA A 183 1.65 7.99 22.59
N LYS A 184 2.46 6.95 22.80
CA LYS A 184 3.27 6.80 24.00
C LYS A 184 4.39 7.85 24.08
N GLY A 185 4.96 8.22 22.94
CA GLY A 185 5.91 9.34 22.85
C GLY A 185 5.31 10.67 23.28
N VAL A 186 4.05 10.94 22.91
CA VAL A 186 3.32 12.13 23.38
C VAL A 186 3.12 12.09 24.88
N GLU A 187 2.73 10.96 25.47
CA GLU A 187 2.57 10.80 26.92
C GLU A 187 3.87 11.07 27.68
N LEU A 188 4.99 10.54 27.17
CA LEU A 188 6.32 10.79 27.71
C LEU A 188 6.68 12.29 27.65
N ALA A 189 6.47 12.93 26.50
CA ALA A 189 6.77 14.36 26.33
C ALA A 189 5.87 15.25 27.22
N GLN A 190 4.59 14.88 27.40
CA GLN A 190 3.67 15.54 28.31
C GLN A 190 4.15 15.45 29.77
N THR A 191 4.57 14.25 30.19
CA THR A 191 5.10 14.00 31.54
C THR A 191 6.40 14.77 31.78
N ALA A 192 7.28 14.78 30.79
CA ALA A 192 8.53 15.56 30.85
C ALA A 192 8.25 17.07 30.98
N LYS A 193 7.31 17.58 30.17
CA LYS A 193 6.91 19.00 30.26
C LYS A 193 6.34 19.33 31.62
N SER A 194 5.42 18.54 32.18
CA SER A 194 4.83 18.79 33.48
C SER A 194 5.86 18.78 34.63
N LEU A 195 6.91 17.93 34.48
CA LEU A 195 8.04 17.95 35.41
C LEU A 195 8.83 19.25 35.31
N GLN A 196 9.15 19.72 34.09
CA GLN A 196 9.87 20.98 33.88
C GLN A 196 9.06 22.19 34.42
N ASP A 197 7.76 22.21 34.19
CA ASP A 197 6.84 23.25 34.76
C ASP A 197 6.91 23.26 36.31
N THR A 198 6.94 22.07 36.93
CA THR A 198 7.05 21.94 38.39
C THR A 198 8.43 22.38 38.89
N MET A 199 9.49 22.02 38.22
CA MET A 199 10.86 22.44 38.56
C MET A 199 11.03 23.96 38.40
N GLN A 200 10.45 24.54 37.36
CA GLN A 200 10.44 25.99 37.17
C GLN A 200 9.73 26.71 38.32
N ALA A 201 8.54 26.22 38.72
CA ALA A 201 7.80 26.77 39.83
C ALA A 201 8.56 26.73 41.17
N GLN A 202 9.51 25.76 41.28
CA GLN A 202 10.41 25.62 42.43
C GLN A 202 11.75 26.38 42.25
N GLY A 203 11.91 27.08 41.12
CA GLY A 203 13.17 27.82 40.82
C GLY A 203 14.35 26.93 40.43
N MET A 204 14.10 25.66 40.10
CA MET A 204 15.11 24.65 39.72
C MET A 204 15.30 24.46 38.22
N ALA A 205 14.44 25.06 37.38
CA ALA A 205 14.57 25.06 35.94
C ALA A 205 14.45 26.48 35.38
N VAL A 206 15.06 26.71 34.22
CA VAL A 206 15.02 28.01 33.52
C VAL A 206 13.93 27.96 32.43
N ASP A 207 13.47 29.16 32.01
CA ASP A 207 12.43 29.31 30.96
C ASP A 207 12.78 28.56 29.66
N GLY A 208 14.07 28.48 29.33
CA GLY A 208 14.56 27.73 28.16
C GLY A 208 14.28 26.24 28.21
N ASP A 209 14.37 25.62 29.40
CA ASP A 209 14.10 24.20 29.58
C ASP A 209 12.62 23.88 29.38
N VAL A 210 11.74 24.74 29.94
CA VAL A 210 10.28 24.62 29.76
C VAL A 210 9.87 24.82 28.32
N LEU A 211 10.50 25.80 27.62
CA LEU A 211 10.24 26.04 26.20
C LEU A 211 10.70 24.85 25.34
N SER A 212 11.84 24.26 25.66
CA SER A 212 12.37 23.06 24.99
C SER A 212 11.43 21.85 25.17
N ALA A 213 10.94 21.63 26.40
CA ALA A 213 9.98 20.56 26.69
C ALA A 213 8.63 20.80 25.98
N ALA A 214 8.17 22.04 25.91
CA ALA A 214 6.96 22.40 25.17
C ALA A 214 7.12 22.19 23.65
N ALA A 215 8.29 22.52 23.10
CA ALA A 215 8.60 22.26 21.69
C ALA A 215 8.64 20.75 21.39
N SER A 216 9.23 19.94 22.28
CA SER A 216 9.23 18.48 22.14
C SER A 216 7.82 17.88 22.18
N LEU A 217 6.98 18.35 23.08
CA LEU A 217 5.56 17.94 23.14
C LEU A 217 4.83 18.30 21.85
N SER A 218 4.98 19.55 21.38
CA SER A 218 4.35 20.01 20.13
C SER A 218 4.80 19.17 18.93
N SER A 219 6.10 18.84 18.85
CA SER A 219 6.64 17.96 17.82
C SER A 219 6.03 16.55 17.87
N SER A 220 5.97 15.93 19.05
CA SER A 220 5.37 14.61 19.23
C SER A 220 3.88 14.59 18.89
N GLN A 221 3.13 15.64 19.24
CA GLN A 221 1.72 15.78 18.87
C GLN A 221 1.53 15.95 17.36
N SER A 222 2.41 16.71 16.70
CA SER A 222 2.40 16.86 15.25
C SER A 222 2.66 15.53 14.53
N GLN A 223 3.61 14.74 15.03
CA GLN A 223 3.91 13.40 14.49
C GLN A 223 2.71 12.47 14.62
N LEU A 224 2.07 12.43 15.78
CA LEU A 224 0.86 11.62 15.97
C LEU A 224 -0.26 12.04 15.03
N SER A 225 -0.51 13.35 14.90
CA SER A 225 -1.52 13.87 13.98
C SER A 225 -1.24 13.54 12.52
N SER A 226 0.04 13.54 12.13
CA SER A 226 0.46 13.15 10.76
C SER A 226 0.21 11.67 10.50
N LEU A 227 0.49 10.80 11.49
CA LEU A 227 0.20 9.37 11.42
C LEU A 227 -1.32 9.12 11.33
N ASP A 228 -2.12 9.81 12.13
CA ASP A 228 -3.59 9.72 12.09
C ASP A 228 -4.13 10.10 10.71
N ALA A 229 -3.62 11.18 10.13
CA ALA A 229 -3.99 11.60 8.78
C ALA A 229 -3.58 10.57 7.70
N GLY A 230 -2.39 9.99 7.82
CA GLY A 230 -1.91 8.94 6.89
C GLY A 230 -2.74 7.66 6.99
N ILE A 231 -3.07 7.22 8.20
CA ILE A 231 -3.93 6.07 8.44
C ILE A 231 -5.31 6.29 7.81
N GLU A 232 -5.91 7.45 8.06
CA GLU A 232 -7.23 7.78 7.52
C GLU A 232 -7.23 7.86 5.98
N GLN A 233 -6.15 8.34 5.38
CA GLN A 233 -6.00 8.37 3.93
C GLN A 233 -5.93 6.95 3.34
N ILE A 234 -5.12 6.06 3.93
CA ILE A 234 -5.03 4.67 3.46
C ILE A 234 -6.35 3.95 3.70
N ARG A 235 -7.04 4.19 4.84
CA ARG A 235 -8.36 3.66 5.13
C ARG A 235 -9.35 3.98 4.02
N LYS A 236 -9.42 5.24 3.60
CA LYS A 236 -10.32 5.69 2.52
C LYS A 236 -9.98 5.04 1.18
N LEU A 237 -8.69 4.86 0.88
CA LEU A 237 -8.28 4.17 -0.35
C LEU A 237 -8.67 2.70 -0.32
N LEU A 238 -8.43 2.00 0.80
CA LEU A 238 -8.85 0.61 0.98
C LEU A 238 -10.36 0.46 0.77
N CYS A 239 -11.18 1.30 1.42
CA CYS A 239 -12.63 1.30 1.22
C CYS A 239 -12.99 1.50 -0.26
N SER A 240 -12.37 2.48 -0.92
CA SER A 240 -12.65 2.79 -2.33
C SER A 240 -12.35 1.62 -3.26
N PHE A 241 -11.23 0.92 -3.07
CA PHE A 241 -10.85 -0.21 -3.91
C PHE A 241 -11.59 -1.51 -3.60
N THR A 242 -12.15 -1.63 -2.40
CA THR A 242 -12.92 -2.80 -1.97
C THR A 242 -14.43 -2.60 -2.01
N GLY A 243 -14.87 -1.43 -2.52
CA GLY A 243 -16.27 -1.12 -2.71
C GLY A 243 -17.05 -0.79 -1.44
N TYR A 244 -16.35 -0.50 -0.34
CA TYR A 244 -16.97 0.07 0.85
C TYR A 244 -17.18 1.58 0.70
N ASP A 245 -18.20 2.12 1.34
CA ASP A 245 -18.34 3.57 1.46
C ASP A 245 -17.28 4.12 2.41
N PRO A 246 -16.41 5.04 1.95
CA PRO A 246 -15.40 5.66 2.79
C PRO A 246 -15.94 6.44 4.00
N ALA A 247 -17.24 6.78 3.99
CA ALA A 247 -17.91 7.47 5.10
C ALA A 247 -18.31 6.52 6.24
N LEU A 248 -18.36 5.21 5.97
CA LEU A 248 -18.68 4.21 6.99
C LEU A 248 -17.43 3.82 7.78
N GLU A 249 -17.62 3.49 9.04
CA GLU A 249 -16.57 2.84 9.84
C GLU A 249 -16.49 1.36 9.44
N VAL A 250 -15.50 1.02 8.63
CA VAL A 250 -15.17 -0.35 8.26
C VAL A 250 -14.04 -0.82 9.18
N ALA A 251 -14.23 -1.97 9.81
CA ALA A 251 -13.16 -2.63 10.55
C ALA A 251 -12.19 -3.30 9.57
N PHE A 252 -10.90 -3.22 9.85
CA PHE A 252 -9.88 -3.91 9.07
C PHE A 252 -9.30 -5.05 9.90
N GLY A 253 -9.31 -6.25 9.32
CA GLY A 253 -8.67 -7.42 9.91
C GLY A 253 -7.14 -7.27 9.92
N THR A 254 -6.47 -8.14 10.64
CA THR A 254 -5.01 -8.16 10.69
C THR A 254 -4.46 -8.89 9.46
N VAL A 255 -3.33 -8.40 8.97
CA VAL A 255 -2.59 -9.11 7.92
C VAL A 255 -2.00 -10.40 8.51
N PRO A 256 -2.11 -11.55 7.81
CA PRO A 256 -1.51 -12.79 8.26
C PRO A 256 -0.01 -12.64 8.52
N ALA A 257 0.50 -13.26 9.57
CA ALA A 257 1.93 -13.29 9.84
C ALA A 257 2.67 -14.00 8.71
N ALA A 258 3.89 -13.59 8.45
CA ALA A 258 4.76 -14.28 7.50
C ALA A 258 5.03 -15.71 7.96
N ASP A 259 5.01 -16.64 7.03
CA ASP A 259 5.42 -18.03 7.28
C ASP A 259 6.83 -18.25 6.70
N PRO A 260 7.89 -18.23 7.52
CA PRO A 260 9.25 -18.44 7.05
C PRO A 260 9.48 -19.83 6.44
N SER A 261 8.65 -20.82 6.78
CA SER A 261 8.79 -22.20 6.27
C SER A 261 8.51 -22.27 4.76
N VAL A 262 7.73 -21.35 4.23
CA VAL A 262 7.45 -21.25 2.78
C VAL A 262 8.73 -20.96 2.00
N ILE A 263 9.69 -20.24 2.60
CA ILE A 263 10.93 -19.83 1.92
C ILE A 263 11.77 -21.06 1.56
N ASP A 264 11.82 -22.05 2.46
CA ASP A 264 12.57 -23.31 2.24
C ASP A 264 11.98 -24.16 1.10
N SER A 265 10.72 -23.93 0.75
CA SER A 265 10.02 -24.65 -0.32
C SER A 265 10.15 -24.00 -1.70
N ILE A 266 10.75 -22.82 -1.79
CA ILE A 266 10.89 -22.06 -3.05
C ILE A 266 11.95 -22.71 -3.95
N ASP A 267 11.54 -23.16 -5.12
CA ASP A 267 12.46 -23.51 -6.21
C ASP A 267 12.59 -22.35 -7.20
N VAL A 268 13.57 -21.49 -6.93
CA VAL A 268 13.82 -20.26 -7.73
C VAL A 268 14.02 -20.57 -9.21
N ASN A 269 14.64 -21.70 -9.55
CA ASN A 269 14.91 -22.04 -10.96
C ASN A 269 13.64 -22.48 -11.69
N ALA A 270 12.80 -23.29 -11.04
CA ALA A 270 11.50 -23.65 -11.58
C ALA A 270 10.58 -22.42 -11.68
N ASP A 271 10.64 -21.53 -10.70
CA ASP A 271 9.82 -20.33 -10.64
C ASP A 271 10.22 -19.28 -11.68
N LYS A 272 11.52 -19.15 -12.01
CA LYS A 272 11.98 -18.33 -13.15
C LYS A 272 11.31 -18.75 -14.46
N GLU A 273 11.25 -20.04 -14.72
CA GLU A 273 10.62 -20.54 -15.96
C GLU A 273 9.08 -20.39 -15.91
N ARG A 274 8.45 -20.58 -14.74
CA ARG A 274 7.02 -20.28 -14.56
C ARG A 274 6.72 -18.80 -14.81
N ALA A 275 7.50 -17.92 -14.23
CA ALA A 275 7.35 -16.48 -14.41
C ALA A 275 7.49 -16.06 -15.87
N VAL A 276 8.51 -16.57 -16.57
CA VAL A 276 8.72 -16.33 -18.01
C VAL A 276 7.51 -16.80 -18.84
N ASN A 277 6.89 -17.92 -18.48
CA ASN A 277 5.73 -18.45 -19.20
C ASN A 277 4.42 -17.72 -18.85
N ASN A 278 4.30 -17.22 -17.62
CA ASN A 278 3.12 -16.51 -17.14
C ASN A 278 3.17 -15.00 -17.46
N ASN A 279 4.37 -14.46 -17.73
CA ASN A 279 4.53 -13.02 -17.94
C ASN A 279 3.81 -12.57 -19.21
N TYR A 280 2.98 -11.64 -19.05
CA TYR A 280 2.04 -11.17 -20.07
C TYR A 280 2.66 -10.37 -21.17
N SER A 281 3.58 -9.49 -20.80
CA SER A 281 4.32 -8.71 -21.78
C SER A 281 5.09 -9.65 -22.70
N LEU A 282 5.67 -10.72 -22.13
CA LEU A 282 6.36 -11.76 -22.90
C LEU A 282 5.41 -12.57 -23.77
N ILE A 283 4.25 -12.98 -23.26
CA ILE A 283 3.23 -13.68 -24.04
C ILE A 283 2.79 -12.82 -25.23
N SER A 284 2.53 -11.54 -25.01
CA SER A 284 2.17 -10.59 -26.04
C SER A 284 3.30 -10.38 -27.06
N LEU A 285 4.54 -10.23 -26.56
CA LEU A 285 5.73 -10.03 -27.40
C LEU A 285 6.00 -11.27 -28.28
N ARG A 286 5.92 -12.48 -27.70
CA ARG A 286 6.07 -13.75 -28.42
C ARG A 286 4.99 -13.92 -29.48
N SER A 287 3.71 -13.65 -29.14
CA SER A 287 2.61 -13.76 -30.10
C SER A 287 2.74 -12.76 -31.25
N SER A 288 3.21 -11.54 -30.99
CA SER A 288 3.46 -10.54 -32.04
C SER A 288 4.65 -10.92 -32.95
N THR A 289 5.57 -11.75 -32.46
CA THR A 289 6.72 -12.24 -33.20
C THR A 289 6.34 -13.41 -34.10
N GLY A 290 5.49 -14.34 -33.64
CA GLY A 290 5.03 -15.52 -34.37
C GLY A 290 3.95 -15.25 -35.42
N GLY A 291 3.11 -14.22 -35.22
CA GLY A 291 1.93 -13.93 -36.07
C GLY A 291 2.24 -13.44 -37.49
N GLY A 292 3.48 -13.39 -37.90
CA GLY A 292 3.87 -12.94 -39.25
C GLY A 292 3.96 -14.02 -40.31
N MET A 293 3.78 -15.29 -39.95
CA MET A 293 3.95 -16.40 -40.89
C MET A 293 2.65 -16.96 -41.48
N THR A 294 1.48 -16.52 -41.02
CA THR A 294 0.19 -17.08 -41.47
C THR A 294 -0.70 -16.15 -42.31
N ASP A 295 -0.28 -14.90 -42.51
CA ASP A 295 -1.04 -14.02 -43.40
C ASP A 295 -0.57 -14.13 -44.84
N PHE A 296 -1.14 -15.09 -45.55
CA PHE A 296 -0.88 -15.36 -46.97
C PHE A 296 -1.33 -14.18 -47.88
N GLN A 297 -2.03 -13.18 -47.35
CA GLN A 297 -2.49 -12.03 -48.12
C GLN A 297 -1.64 -10.77 -47.92
N SER A 298 -0.82 -10.69 -46.90
CA SER A 298 0.11 -9.57 -46.70
C SER A 298 1.50 -9.94 -47.19
N ARG A 299 1.77 -9.70 -48.49
CA ARG A 299 3.08 -9.89 -49.13
C ARG A 299 4.14 -8.86 -48.68
N THR A 300 4.12 -8.43 -47.49
CA THR A 300 5.27 -7.70 -46.91
C THR A 300 6.19 -8.72 -46.25
N THR A 301 7.18 -9.17 -46.98
CA THR A 301 8.31 -9.91 -46.42
C THR A 301 8.94 -9.08 -45.30
N LYS A 302 8.69 -9.47 -44.05
CA LYS A 302 9.46 -8.95 -42.90
C LYS A 302 10.94 -9.26 -43.22
N THR A 303 11.79 -8.24 -43.16
CA THR A 303 13.23 -8.49 -43.38
C THR A 303 13.74 -9.42 -42.29
N THR A 304 14.68 -10.29 -42.60
CA THR A 304 15.36 -11.21 -41.68
C THR A 304 15.84 -10.44 -40.42
N THR A 305 16.41 -9.26 -40.60
CA THR A 305 16.88 -8.37 -39.56
C THR A 305 15.77 -7.95 -38.58
N GLN A 306 14.55 -7.67 -39.07
CA GLN A 306 13.43 -7.30 -38.18
C GLN A 306 12.99 -8.49 -37.31
N THR A 307 13.00 -9.68 -37.87
CA THR A 307 12.67 -10.92 -37.15
C THR A 307 13.74 -11.23 -36.12
N GLU A 308 15.02 -11.12 -36.47
CA GLU A 308 16.14 -11.32 -35.54
C GLU A 308 16.11 -10.30 -34.40
N ASN A 309 15.85 -9.01 -34.66
CA ASN A 309 15.75 -8.00 -33.63
C ASN A 309 14.58 -8.28 -32.66
N ARG A 310 13.46 -8.78 -33.17
CA ARG A 310 12.32 -9.16 -32.32
C ARG A 310 12.65 -10.39 -31.45
N LEU A 311 13.34 -11.38 -31.99
CA LEU A 311 13.78 -12.56 -31.22
C LEU A 311 14.76 -12.15 -30.12
N ARG A 312 15.72 -11.26 -30.41
CA ARG A 312 16.63 -10.69 -29.38
C ARG A 312 15.88 -9.92 -28.29
N ASN A 313 14.84 -9.17 -28.65
CA ASN A 313 14.02 -8.48 -27.69
C ASN A 313 13.24 -9.45 -26.79
N VAL A 314 12.75 -10.58 -27.35
CA VAL A 314 12.12 -11.64 -26.56
C VAL A 314 13.12 -12.22 -25.58
N GLU A 315 14.28 -12.63 -26.06
CA GLU A 315 15.35 -13.22 -25.23
C GLU A 315 15.81 -12.25 -24.12
N TYR A 316 16.01 -10.98 -24.46
CA TYR A 316 16.34 -9.93 -23.48
C TYR A 316 15.26 -9.82 -22.40
N SER A 317 13.99 -9.76 -22.81
CA SER A 317 12.87 -9.64 -21.87
C SER A 317 12.71 -10.89 -21.01
N GLU A 318 12.97 -12.09 -21.53
CA GLU A 318 12.99 -13.34 -20.76
C GLU A 318 14.08 -13.31 -19.68
N ASN A 319 15.28 -12.86 -20.05
CA ASN A 319 16.39 -12.76 -19.12
C ASN A 319 16.12 -11.69 -18.05
N THR A 320 15.46 -10.58 -18.41
CA THR A 320 15.02 -9.58 -17.45
C THR A 320 14.05 -10.19 -16.43
N VAL A 321 13.02 -10.92 -16.86
CA VAL A 321 12.08 -11.58 -15.93
C VAL A 321 12.80 -12.57 -15.03
N ARG A 322 13.75 -13.37 -15.55
CA ARG A 322 14.55 -14.28 -14.72
C ARG A 322 15.38 -13.54 -13.67
N SER A 323 15.96 -12.41 -14.05
CA SER A 323 16.71 -11.55 -13.14
C SER A 323 15.83 -10.94 -12.06
N ASP A 324 14.62 -10.47 -12.44
CA ASP A 324 13.66 -9.89 -11.49
C ASP A 324 13.21 -10.92 -10.46
N ILE A 325 12.93 -12.17 -10.88
CA ILE A 325 12.59 -13.26 -9.93
C ILE A 325 13.74 -13.54 -8.97
N GLN A 326 14.99 -13.55 -9.46
CA GLN A 326 16.14 -13.71 -8.58
C GLN A 326 16.24 -12.58 -7.56
N ALA A 327 16.10 -11.34 -8.01
CA ALA A 327 16.19 -10.17 -7.13
C ALA A 327 15.06 -10.16 -6.09
N LEU A 328 13.84 -10.57 -6.45
CA LEU A 328 12.74 -10.71 -5.49
C LEU A 328 13.01 -11.82 -4.46
N TYR A 329 13.64 -12.92 -4.87
CA TYR A 329 14.06 -13.95 -3.92
C TYR A 329 15.16 -13.45 -2.98
N ASP A 330 16.14 -12.72 -3.49
CA ASP A 330 17.19 -12.11 -2.67
C ASP A 330 16.60 -11.10 -1.67
N GLN A 331 15.56 -10.34 -2.06
CA GLN A 331 14.79 -9.49 -1.14
C GLN A 331 14.09 -10.30 -0.04
N ILE A 332 13.53 -11.47 -0.35
CA ILE A 332 12.93 -12.35 0.68
C ILE A 332 13.99 -12.71 1.73
N LEU A 333 15.20 -13.13 1.31
CA LEU A 333 16.27 -13.50 2.22
C LEU A 333 16.74 -12.30 3.08
N GLU A 334 16.81 -11.10 2.49
CA GLU A 334 17.11 -9.88 3.22
C GLU A 334 16.04 -9.59 4.28
N LYS A 335 14.76 -9.66 3.92
CA LYS A 335 13.64 -9.42 4.86
C LYS A 335 13.54 -10.51 5.92
N GLN A 336 13.88 -11.76 5.60
CA GLN A 336 13.99 -12.84 6.59
C GLN A 336 15.06 -12.54 7.64
N SER A 337 16.24 -12.09 7.21
CA SER A 337 17.30 -11.70 8.15
C SER A 337 16.90 -10.52 9.04
N ALA A 338 16.20 -9.53 8.47
CA ALA A 338 15.65 -8.39 9.22
C ALA A 338 14.59 -8.85 10.25
N TYR A 339 13.70 -9.76 9.85
CA TYR A 339 12.69 -10.36 10.72
C TYR A 339 13.32 -11.08 11.92
N GLU A 340 14.32 -11.93 11.72
CA GLU A 340 15.00 -12.65 12.82
C GLU A 340 15.73 -11.69 13.76
N SER A 341 16.33 -10.64 13.24
CA SER A 341 16.96 -9.58 14.04
C SER A 341 15.91 -8.82 14.87
N ALA A 342 14.79 -8.44 14.26
CA ALA A 342 13.70 -7.75 14.94
C ALA A 342 13.03 -8.62 16.00
N LYS A 343 12.89 -9.93 15.74
CA LYS A 343 12.39 -10.91 16.71
C LYS A 343 13.28 -10.98 17.95
N THR A 344 14.58 -11.05 17.75
CA THR A 344 15.56 -11.03 18.87
C THR A 344 15.46 -9.73 19.67
N ALA A 345 15.34 -8.59 19.01
CA ALA A 345 15.16 -7.30 19.67
C ALA A 345 13.84 -7.24 20.46
N TYR A 346 12.75 -7.79 19.91
CA TYR A 346 11.46 -7.92 20.58
C TYR A 346 11.55 -8.77 21.85
N GLU A 347 12.17 -9.95 21.79
CA GLU A 347 12.34 -10.84 22.94
C GLU A 347 13.16 -10.17 24.05
N ASN A 348 14.25 -9.50 23.70
CA ASN A 348 15.07 -8.72 24.64
C ASN A 348 14.27 -7.56 25.24
N GLY A 349 13.53 -6.82 24.43
CA GLY A 349 12.67 -5.73 24.86
C GLY A 349 11.58 -6.20 25.83
N LYS A 350 10.97 -7.36 25.57
CA LYS A 350 9.97 -7.99 26.44
C LYS A 350 10.54 -8.32 27.83
N MET A 351 11.76 -8.86 27.88
CA MET A 351 12.43 -9.13 29.15
C MET A 351 12.73 -7.84 29.92
N ALA A 352 13.27 -6.83 29.23
CA ALA A 352 13.56 -5.53 29.83
C ALA A 352 12.29 -4.85 30.37
N TRP A 353 11.19 -4.92 29.60
CA TRP A 353 9.90 -4.38 30.01
C TRP A 353 9.34 -5.08 31.25
N SER A 354 9.40 -6.40 31.30
CA SER A 354 8.98 -7.17 32.47
C SER A 354 9.77 -6.77 33.73
N ALA A 355 11.07 -6.57 33.59
CA ALA A 355 11.92 -6.10 34.70
C ALA A 355 11.53 -4.66 35.13
N ALA A 356 11.25 -3.76 34.17
CA ALA A 356 10.82 -2.40 34.45
C ALA A 356 9.48 -2.36 35.19
N GLN A 357 8.55 -3.24 34.87
CA GLN A 357 7.27 -3.35 35.57
C GLN A 357 7.45 -3.71 37.04
N ILE A 358 8.32 -4.70 37.33
CA ILE A 358 8.67 -5.11 38.70
C ILE A 358 9.36 -3.94 39.47
N GLN A 359 10.31 -3.27 38.82
CA GLN A 359 11.00 -2.13 39.41
C GLN A 359 10.03 -0.97 39.72
N LYS A 360 9.04 -0.72 38.86
CA LYS A 360 8.00 0.27 39.09
C LYS A 360 7.13 -0.09 40.30
N GLN A 361 6.71 -1.37 40.41
CA GLN A 361 5.94 -1.85 41.55
C GLN A 361 6.69 -1.70 42.86
N ASN A 362 8.02 -1.91 42.85
CA ASN A 362 8.89 -1.76 43.99
C ASN A 362 9.27 -0.29 44.30
N GLY A 363 8.74 0.67 43.52
CA GLY A 363 9.02 2.10 43.69
C GLY A 363 10.44 2.53 43.32
N SER A 364 11.21 1.66 42.65
CA SER A 364 12.62 1.95 42.29
C SER A 364 12.75 2.64 40.92
N LEU A 365 11.66 2.83 40.17
CA LEU A 365 11.66 3.53 38.88
C LEU A 365 10.77 4.78 38.95
N SER A 366 11.32 5.90 38.49
CA SER A 366 10.52 7.12 38.30
C SER A 366 9.49 6.94 37.17
N GLN A 367 8.48 7.80 37.13
CA GLN A 367 7.45 7.74 36.09
C GLN A 367 8.05 7.93 34.67
N ILE A 368 8.98 8.86 34.52
CA ILE A 368 9.64 9.10 33.22
C ILE A 368 10.45 7.88 32.78
N GLN A 369 11.25 7.30 33.68
CA GLN A 369 12.01 6.10 33.36
C GLN A 369 11.11 4.93 32.98
N TYR A 370 9.97 4.76 33.66
CA TYR A 370 9.00 3.73 33.33
C TYR A 370 8.42 3.94 31.91
N LEU A 371 7.98 5.17 31.58
CA LEU A 371 7.49 5.51 30.25
C LEU A 371 8.55 5.33 29.15
N GLN A 372 9.81 5.63 29.45
CA GLN A 372 10.92 5.38 28.53
C GLN A 372 11.11 3.88 28.26
N GLN A 373 11.02 3.03 29.28
CA GLN A 373 11.09 1.57 29.09
C GLN A 373 9.88 1.04 28.30
N GLU A 374 8.68 1.58 28.57
CA GLU A 374 7.49 1.24 27.83
C GLU A 374 7.61 1.64 26.35
N LEU A 375 8.11 2.84 26.08
CA LEU A 375 8.36 3.30 24.71
C LEU A 375 9.42 2.44 24.00
N ALA A 376 10.47 2.05 24.69
CA ALA A 376 11.49 1.14 24.14
C ALA A 376 10.90 -0.24 23.81
N TRP A 377 10.04 -0.77 24.68
CA TRP A 377 9.29 -1.99 24.44
C TRP A 377 8.39 -1.88 23.20
N LEU A 378 7.54 -0.84 23.14
CA LEU A 378 6.65 -0.61 22.00
C LEU A 378 7.42 -0.39 20.69
N THR A 379 8.60 0.19 20.76
CA THR A 379 9.48 0.36 19.59
C THR A 379 9.97 -1.01 19.08
N ALA A 380 10.36 -1.90 19.99
CA ALA A 380 10.79 -3.25 19.62
C ALA A 380 9.62 -4.10 19.08
N GLU A 381 8.45 -3.99 19.70
CA GLU A 381 7.22 -4.65 19.27
C GLU A 381 6.77 -4.18 17.89
N SER A 382 6.70 -2.86 17.68
CA SER A 382 6.39 -2.26 16.37
C SER A 382 7.42 -2.65 15.31
N GLY A 383 8.71 -2.65 15.68
CA GLY A 383 9.79 -3.06 14.78
C GLY A 383 9.65 -4.52 14.34
N TYR A 384 9.32 -5.42 15.27
CA TYR A 384 9.09 -6.83 14.97
C TYR A 384 7.87 -7.02 14.05
N ARG A 385 6.73 -6.35 14.36
CA ARG A 385 5.54 -6.44 13.52
C ARG A 385 5.76 -5.84 12.12
N CYS A 386 6.48 -4.73 12.02
CA CYS A 386 6.83 -4.16 10.72
C CYS A 386 7.73 -5.10 9.91
N ALA A 387 8.71 -5.75 10.54
CA ALA A 387 9.58 -6.71 9.85
C ALA A 387 8.83 -7.96 9.39
N ASP A 388 7.86 -8.43 10.19
CA ASP A 388 6.94 -9.52 9.81
C ASP A 388 6.11 -9.18 8.59
N LEU A 389 5.50 -7.98 8.58
CA LEU A 389 4.73 -7.48 7.44
C LEU A 389 5.59 -7.25 6.19
N ASP A 390 6.83 -6.79 6.36
CA ASP A 390 7.77 -6.61 5.25
C ASP A 390 8.17 -7.96 4.63
N LEU A 391 8.40 -8.99 5.45
CA LEU A 391 8.69 -10.34 4.99
C LEU A 391 7.49 -10.95 4.26
N GLN A 392 6.31 -10.81 4.83
CA GLN A 392 5.05 -11.28 4.22
C GLN A 392 4.83 -10.59 2.86
N GLN A 393 5.07 -9.28 2.77
CA GLN A 393 4.96 -8.53 1.53
C GLN A 393 5.99 -8.98 0.48
N ALA A 394 7.22 -9.28 0.89
CA ALA A 394 8.26 -9.77 -0.01
C ALA A 394 7.89 -11.14 -0.60
N ILE A 395 7.42 -12.07 0.24
CA ILE A 395 6.93 -13.39 -0.21
C ILE A 395 5.76 -13.21 -1.19
N GLN A 396 4.86 -12.29 -0.91
CA GLN A 396 3.70 -12.04 -1.75
C GLN A 396 4.06 -11.41 -3.09
N ASN A 397 4.98 -10.45 -3.10
CA ASN A 397 5.50 -9.85 -4.31
C ASN A 397 6.17 -10.90 -5.21
N TYR A 398 6.94 -11.81 -4.62
CA TYR A 398 7.53 -12.95 -5.33
C TYR A 398 6.46 -13.83 -5.97
N ASN A 399 5.44 -14.22 -5.20
CA ASN A 399 4.34 -15.06 -5.70
C ASN A 399 3.57 -14.38 -6.84
N TRP A 400 3.31 -13.08 -6.74
CA TRP A 400 2.67 -12.30 -7.81
C TRP A 400 3.55 -12.23 -9.07
N ALA A 401 4.86 -12.06 -8.90
CA ALA A 401 5.79 -12.05 -10.03
C ALA A 401 5.84 -13.41 -10.75
N VAL A 402 5.85 -14.52 -10.00
CA VAL A 402 5.77 -15.89 -10.55
C VAL A 402 4.43 -16.13 -11.25
N ALA A 403 3.33 -15.55 -10.74
CA ALA A 403 2.02 -15.58 -11.39
C ALA A 403 1.94 -14.69 -12.65
N GLY A 404 2.97 -13.91 -12.95
CA GLY A 404 3.08 -13.09 -14.16
C GLY A 404 2.66 -11.63 -14.02
N VAL A 405 2.35 -11.18 -12.80
CA VAL A 405 2.12 -9.77 -12.49
C VAL A 405 3.45 -9.03 -12.49
N ALA A 406 3.49 -7.87 -13.14
CA ALA A 406 4.70 -7.04 -13.12
C ALA A 406 4.88 -6.43 -11.71
N VAL A 407 5.93 -6.85 -11.03
CA VAL A 407 6.37 -6.30 -9.74
C VAL A 407 7.63 -5.48 -9.98
N SER A 408 7.68 -4.25 -9.48
CA SER A 408 8.91 -3.46 -9.52
C SER A 408 9.86 -3.95 -8.43
N VAL A 409 11.07 -4.34 -8.82
CA VAL A 409 12.19 -4.54 -7.92
C VAL A 409 12.70 -3.15 -7.53
N GLU A 410 12.65 -2.80 -6.24
CA GLU A 410 13.21 -1.53 -5.71
C GLU A 410 14.67 -1.70 -5.32
#